data_e613b172318be10cc7aae7c401fd2bce
#
_entry.id   e613b172318be10cc7aae7c401fd2bce
#
_cell.length_a   1.000
_cell.length_b   1.000
_cell.length_c   1.000
_cell.angle_alpha   90.00
_cell.angle_beta   90.00
_cell.angle_gamma   90.00
#
_symmetry.space_group_name_H-M   'P 1'
#
loop_
_entity.id
_entity.type
_entity.pdbx_description
1 polymer ?
#
loop_
_entity_poly.entity_id
_entity_poly.type
_entity_poly.pdbx_seq_one_letter_code
_entity_poly.pdbx_strand_id
1 'polypeptide(L)'
;MKTYDKYKLYEYDKSGRGSDVGWRFKFNISNLSEGEYKLVELLSKIFDIIEKSEDNKLNIILLDEPDQSLHPEWSRQFIGVICSGIKDFKNKNIQFVFSTHSPFMVSDILSENIYYLDNKISENRNEITITKMSEKNSLYNNSFGANIYNILKDNFILEKTIGQYAYEKISEFIKEIQSDNTLDDEYVDFFINSIGEEFLRKKLKDIYRRKRNDEKTNLINKINLLNDEEKLSKIKEILNGGKND
;
A
#
# COMPACT_ATOMS: atom_id res chain seq x y z
N MET A 1 7.26 13.91 25.05
CA MET A 1 6.27 12.86 25.26
C MET A 1 6.78 12.02 26.42
N LYS A 2 6.14 12.08 27.60
CA LYS A 2 6.63 11.39 28.79
C LYS A 2 6.35 9.90 28.60
N THR A 3 7.41 9.09 28.52
CA THR A 3 7.35 7.64 28.65
C THR A 3 6.79 7.33 30.03
N TYR A 4 5.55 6.90 30.07
CA TYR A 4 4.99 6.31 31.27
C TYR A 4 5.69 4.97 31.49
N ASP A 5 6.33 4.83 32.65
CA ASP A 5 6.83 3.57 33.17
C ASP A 5 5.64 2.58 33.37
N LYS A 6 5.23 1.93 32.27
CA LYS A 6 4.16 0.90 32.28
C LYS A 6 4.60 -0.38 32.99
N TYR A 7 5.87 -0.51 33.30
CA TYR A 7 6.45 -1.74 33.88
C TYR A 7 6.30 -1.86 35.39
N LYS A 8 5.93 -0.81 36.13
CA LYS A 8 5.72 -0.88 37.59
C LYS A 8 4.45 -1.58 38.02
N LEU A 9 3.54 -1.92 37.11
CA LEU A 9 2.32 -2.67 37.46
C LEU A 9 2.52 -4.19 37.60
N TYR A 10 3.66 -4.72 37.13
CA TYR A 10 4.00 -6.14 37.25
C TYR A 10 4.87 -6.52 38.45
N GLU A 11 5.39 -5.57 39.23
CA GLU A 11 6.22 -5.85 40.40
C GLU A 11 5.42 -6.25 41.67
N TYR A 12 4.11 -6.42 41.59
CA TYR A 12 3.29 -6.57 42.77
C TYR A 12 2.90 -8.03 43.10
N ASP A 13 3.66 -9.02 42.73
CA ASP A 13 3.47 -10.35 43.32
C ASP A 13 4.69 -11.28 43.25
N LYS A 14 5.82 -10.85 43.79
CA LYS A 14 6.90 -11.78 44.14
C LYS A 14 6.88 -12.24 45.64
N SER A 15 5.86 -11.88 46.37
CA SER A 15 5.77 -12.26 47.80
C SER A 15 4.97 -13.54 48.06
N GLY A 16 5.08 -14.55 47.20
CA GLY A 16 4.88 -15.98 47.50
C GLY A 16 3.82 -16.40 48.51
N ARG A 17 2.75 -15.67 48.74
CA ARG A 17 1.63 -16.10 49.59
C ARG A 17 0.36 -16.05 48.75
N GLY A 18 -0.10 -17.26 48.44
CA GLY A 18 -1.36 -17.47 47.75
C GLY A 18 -2.50 -16.76 48.47
N SER A 19 -2.97 -15.68 47.88
CA SER A 19 -4.29 -15.17 48.11
C SER A 19 -4.90 -14.84 46.76
N ASP A 20 -6.08 -15.35 46.52
CA ASP A 20 -6.97 -15.21 45.35
C ASP A 20 -7.31 -13.77 44.94
N VAL A 21 -6.39 -12.82 45.06
CA VAL A 21 -6.64 -11.39 44.81
C VAL A 21 -6.31 -11.00 43.38
N GLY A 22 -5.42 -11.74 42.69
CA GLY A 22 -4.96 -11.41 41.34
C GLY A 22 -6.04 -11.36 40.27
N TRP A 23 -7.13 -12.08 40.42
CA TRP A 23 -8.25 -12.09 39.46
C TRP A 23 -9.30 -11.01 39.68
N ARG A 24 -9.22 -10.21 40.73
CA ARG A 24 -10.21 -9.17 41.06
C ARG A 24 -9.94 -7.81 40.41
N PHE A 25 -8.77 -7.58 39.85
CA PHE A 25 -8.46 -6.32 39.20
C PHE A 25 -8.58 -6.47 37.69
N LYS A 26 -9.72 -6.08 37.15
CA LYS A 26 -9.92 -5.94 35.72
C LYS A 26 -9.52 -4.52 35.32
N PHE A 27 -8.31 -4.34 34.81
CA PHE A 27 -7.92 -3.05 34.23
C PHE A 27 -8.67 -2.85 32.94
N ASN A 28 -9.58 -1.89 32.92
CA ASN A 28 -10.25 -1.46 31.73
C ASN A 28 -9.51 -0.22 31.21
N ILE A 29 -8.71 -0.37 30.17
CA ILE A 29 -8.10 0.76 29.48
C ILE A 29 -9.19 1.34 28.59
N SER A 30 -9.99 2.27 29.17
CA SER A 30 -10.97 3.04 28.41
C SER A 30 -10.23 4.05 27.51
N ASN A 31 -10.74 4.26 26.28
CA ASN A 31 -10.29 5.23 25.29
C ASN A 31 -9.13 4.81 24.34
N LEU A 32 -8.86 3.52 24.18
CA LEU A 32 -8.05 3.04 23.07
C LEU A 32 -8.97 2.77 21.86
N SER A 33 -8.51 3.14 20.69
CA SER A 33 -9.08 2.64 19.43
C SER A 33 -8.89 1.12 19.35
N GLU A 34 -9.68 0.45 18.53
CA GLU A 34 -9.56 -1.01 18.34
C GLU A 34 -8.14 -1.42 17.93
N GLY A 35 -7.50 -0.65 17.05
CA GLY A 35 -6.13 -0.91 16.61
C GLY A 35 -5.10 -0.73 17.72
N GLU A 36 -5.24 0.30 18.57
CA GLU A 36 -4.37 0.49 19.74
C GLU A 36 -4.55 -0.63 20.76
N TYR A 37 -5.78 -1.05 20.99
CA TYR A 37 -6.05 -2.18 21.88
C TYR A 37 -5.39 -3.47 21.38
N LYS A 38 -5.54 -3.79 20.10
CA LYS A 38 -4.91 -4.97 19.48
C LYS A 38 -3.39 -4.91 19.54
N LEU A 39 -2.80 -3.74 19.31
CA LEU A 39 -1.35 -3.55 19.43
C LEU A 39 -0.87 -3.82 20.86
N VAL A 40 -1.53 -3.23 21.84
CA VAL A 40 -1.18 -3.42 23.27
C VAL A 40 -1.35 -4.88 23.67
N GLU A 41 -2.44 -5.53 23.26
CA GLU A 41 -2.69 -6.95 23.51
C GLU A 41 -1.59 -7.83 22.90
N LEU A 42 -1.25 -7.60 21.64
CA LEU A 42 -0.21 -8.36 20.93
C LEU A 42 1.16 -8.19 21.59
N LEU A 43 1.58 -6.95 21.85
CA LEU A 43 2.85 -6.66 22.50
C LEU A 43 2.92 -7.25 23.92
N SER A 44 1.82 -7.17 24.67
CA SER A 44 1.75 -7.77 26.00
C SER A 44 1.94 -9.28 25.97
N LYS A 45 1.33 -9.96 24.98
CA LYS A 45 1.50 -11.42 24.77
C LYS A 45 2.96 -11.75 24.39
N ILE A 46 3.54 -10.99 23.48
CA ILE A 46 4.93 -11.20 23.05
C ILE A 46 5.88 -11.06 24.24
N PHE A 47 5.77 -9.99 25.02
CA PHE A 47 6.65 -9.75 26.16
C PHE A 47 6.43 -10.74 27.30
N ASP A 48 5.20 -11.19 27.55
CA ASP A 48 4.90 -12.27 28.49
C ASP A 48 5.56 -13.60 28.11
N ILE A 49 5.51 -13.95 26.79
CA ILE A 49 6.20 -15.12 26.25
C ILE A 49 7.71 -15.00 26.43
N ILE A 50 8.28 -13.82 26.14
CA ILE A 50 9.72 -13.59 26.31
C ILE A 50 10.13 -13.71 27.79
N GLU A 51 9.37 -13.13 28.69
CA GLU A 51 9.65 -13.20 30.13
C GLU A 51 9.69 -14.65 30.62
N LYS A 52 8.74 -15.48 30.17
CA LYS A 52 8.63 -16.90 30.53
C LYS A 52 9.57 -17.82 29.75
N SER A 53 10.23 -17.34 28.71
CA SER A 53 11.15 -18.13 27.90
C SER A 53 12.41 -18.51 28.69
N GLU A 54 13.17 -19.51 28.19
CA GLU A 54 14.37 -19.98 28.85
C GLU A 54 15.54 -19.02 28.67
N ASP A 55 16.28 -18.78 29.78
CA ASP A 55 17.48 -17.97 29.75
C ASP A 55 18.63 -18.69 29.06
N ASN A 56 19.46 -17.92 28.33
CA ASN A 56 20.66 -18.41 27.64
C ASN A 56 20.42 -19.52 26.61
N LYS A 57 19.16 -19.75 26.20
CA LYS A 57 18.79 -20.63 25.10
C LYS A 57 18.17 -19.82 23.97
N LEU A 58 18.25 -20.37 22.77
CA LEU A 58 17.55 -19.80 21.63
C LEU A 58 16.05 -20.04 21.77
N ASN A 59 15.29 -18.97 21.84
CA ASN A 59 13.83 -18.98 21.86
C ASN A 59 13.32 -18.45 20.52
N ILE A 60 12.55 -19.25 19.81
CA ILE A 60 11.97 -18.88 18.49
C ILE A 60 10.51 -18.51 18.71
N ILE A 61 10.15 -17.30 18.32
CA ILE A 61 8.77 -16.79 18.39
C ILE A 61 8.24 -16.67 16.97
N LEU A 62 7.16 -17.41 16.68
CA LEU A 62 6.49 -17.41 15.39
C LEU A 62 5.28 -16.47 15.45
N LEU A 63 5.20 -15.54 14.53
CA LEU A 63 4.10 -14.58 14.42
C LEU A 63 3.51 -14.66 13.00
N ASP A 64 2.23 -14.93 12.91
CA ASP A 64 1.51 -14.98 11.65
C ASP A 64 0.73 -13.68 11.46
N GLU A 65 1.07 -12.91 10.43
CA GLU A 65 0.49 -11.61 10.07
C GLU A 65 0.24 -10.68 11.29
N PRO A 66 1.27 -10.39 12.10
CA PRO A 66 1.06 -9.71 13.39
C PRO A 66 0.53 -8.28 13.26
N ASP A 67 0.64 -7.68 12.08
CA ASP A 67 0.19 -6.32 11.80
C ASP A 67 -1.14 -6.24 11.01
N GLN A 68 -1.80 -7.36 10.73
CA GLN A 68 -3.00 -7.43 9.88
C GLN A 68 -4.14 -6.47 10.29
N SER A 69 -4.27 -6.22 11.60
CA SER A 69 -5.34 -5.36 12.14
C SER A 69 -4.82 -4.01 12.61
N LEU A 70 -3.57 -3.69 12.38
CA LEU A 70 -2.97 -2.45 12.84
C LEU A 70 -3.20 -1.32 11.82
N HIS A 71 -3.33 -0.10 12.34
CA HIS A 71 -3.24 1.08 11.50
C HIS A 71 -1.85 1.15 10.83
N PRO A 72 -1.72 1.60 9.56
CA PRO A 72 -0.42 1.66 8.86
C PRO A 72 0.72 2.30 9.66
N GLU A 73 0.42 3.32 10.46
CA GLU A 73 1.42 3.95 11.32
C GLU A 73 1.92 3.02 12.44
N TRP A 74 1.07 2.14 12.96
CA TRP A 74 1.47 1.14 13.96
C TRP A 74 2.25 -0.02 13.31
N SER A 75 1.85 -0.46 12.11
CA SER A 75 2.63 -1.44 11.34
C SER A 75 4.04 -0.93 11.06
N ARG A 76 4.18 0.36 10.70
CA ARG A 76 5.48 1.01 10.48
C ARG A 76 6.37 1.04 11.73
N GLN A 77 5.80 1.13 12.92
CA GLN A 77 6.54 1.21 14.18
C GLN A 77 6.75 -0.15 14.85
N PHE A 78 6.07 -1.19 14.40
CA PHE A 78 5.93 -2.45 15.08
C PHE A 78 7.28 -3.11 15.42
N ILE A 79 8.15 -3.27 14.45
CA ILE A 79 9.48 -3.88 14.64
C ILE A 79 10.34 -3.02 15.57
N GLY A 80 10.30 -1.70 15.41
CA GLY A 80 11.04 -0.77 16.28
C GLY A 80 10.62 -0.88 17.75
N VAL A 81 9.32 -1.04 18.02
CA VAL A 81 8.78 -1.23 19.37
C VAL A 81 9.23 -2.58 19.97
N ILE A 82 9.17 -3.66 19.19
CA ILE A 82 9.66 -4.98 19.64
C ILE A 82 11.16 -4.90 19.95
N CYS A 83 11.97 -4.39 19.02
CA CYS A 83 13.41 -4.26 19.22
C CYS A 83 13.78 -3.40 20.45
N SER A 84 12.97 -2.40 20.75
CA SER A 84 13.18 -1.55 21.92
C SER A 84 12.82 -2.28 23.22
N GLY A 85 11.71 -3.04 23.21
CA GLY A 85 11.27 -3.78 24.40
C GLY A 85 12.17 -4.97 24.75
N ILE A 86 12.77 -5.62 23.73
CA ILE A 86 13.67 -6.77 23.96
C ILE A 86 14.94 -6.37 24.74
N LYS A 87 15.40 -5.13 24.64
CA LYS A 87 16.61 -4.65 25.32
C LYS A 87 16.58 -4.84 26.82
N ASP A 88 15.41 -4.94 27.42
CA ASP A 88 15.23 -5.15 28.85
C ASP A 88 15.46 -6.61 29.27
N PHE A 89 15.45 -7.55 28.30
CA PHE A 89 15.61 -8.99 28.53
C PHE A 89 17.03 -9.49 28.21
N LYS A 90 18.01 -9.04 28.98
CA LYS A 90 19.46 -9.23 28.69
C LYS A 90 19.92 -10.68 28.56
N ASN A 91 19.23 -11.62 29.23
CA ASN A 91 19.60 -13.05 29.25
C ASN A 91 18.81 -13.88 28.25
N LYS A 92 17.99 -13.25 27.40
CA LYS A 92 17.14 -13.95 26.44
C LYS A 92 17.73 -13.87 25.04
N ASN A 93 17.92 -15.02 24.41
CA ASN A 93 18.24 -15.10 22.99
C ASN A 93 16.94 -15.33 22.22
N ILE A 94 16.46 -14.31 21.53
CA ILE A 94 15.16 -14.35 20.85
C ILE A 94 15.39 -14.26 19.34
N GLN A 95 14.75 -15.17 18.60
CA GLN A 95 14.60 -15.11 17.16
C GLN A 95 13.12 -14.98 16.83
N PHE A 96 12.77 -13.92 16.11
CA PHE A 96 11.42 -13.78 15.53
C PHE A 96 11.39 -14.33 14.12
N VAL A 97 10.34 -15.07 13.81
CA VAL A 97 9.98 -15.47 12.46
C VAL A 97 8.54 -15.06 12.26
N PHE A 98 8.27 -14.22 11.26
CA PHE A 98 6.91 -13.79 11.00
C PHE A 98 6.58 -13.83 9.50
N SER A 99 5.34 -14.21 9.23
CA SER A 99 4.74 -14.01 7.92
C SER A 99 4.14 -12.61 7.85
N THR A 100 4.21 -11.95 6.70
CA THR A 100 3.56 -10.66 6.50
C THR A 100 3.38 -10.36 5.03
N HIS A 101 2.34 -9.62 4.71
CA HIS A 101 2.14 -8.96 3.42
C HIS A 101 2.27 -7.42 3.54
N SER A 102 2.81 -6.94 4.66
CA SER A 102 2.98 -5.51 4.92
C SER A 102 4.32 -5.00 4.40
N PRO A 103 4.33 -4.04 3.48
CA PRO A 103 5.55 -3.43 2.99
C PRO A 103 6.30 -2.65 4.07
N PHE A 104 5.61 -2.19 5.11
CA PHE A 104 6.22 -1.50 6.24
C PHE A 104 7.16 -2.42 7.02
N MET A 105 6.71 -3.65 7.31
CA MET A 105 7.55 -4.62 8.00
C MET A 105 8.73 -5.06 7.16
N VAL A 106 8.53 -5.24 5.84
CA VAL A 106 9.61 -5.59 4.91
C VAL A 106 10.67 -4.50 4.86
N SER A 107 10.28 -3.22 4.94
CA SER A 107 11.20 -2.07 4.93
C SER A 107 12.13 -2.03 6.15
N ASP A 108 11.79 -2.68 7.26
CA ASP A 108 12.58 -2.71 8.48
C ASP A 108 13.52 -3.93 8.58
N ILE A 109 13.49 -4.84 7.59
CA ILE A 109 14.24 -6.09 7.60
C ILE A 109 15.28 -6.10 6.48
N LEU A 110 16.46 -6.62 6.78
CA LEU A 110 17.52 -6.85 5.79
C LEU A 110 17.07 -7.92 4.78
N SER A 111 17.35 -7.70 3.51
CA SER A 111 16.96 -8.61 2.41
C SER A 111 17.45 -10.05 2.59
N GLU A 112 18.55 -10.23 3.31
CA GLU A 112 19.11 -11.54 3.65
C GLU A 112 18.23 -12.35 4.59
N ASN A 113 17.33 -11.69 5.30
CA ASN A 113 16.40 -12.31 6.27
C ASN A 113 14.97 -12.41 5.73
N ILE A 114 14.74 -12.09 4.46
CA ILE A 114 13.43 -12.12 3.82
C ILE A 114 13.36 -13.27 2.83
N TYR A 115 12.29 -14.04 2.91
CA TYR A 115 11.98 -15.16 2.03
C TYR A 115 10.60 -14.94 1.41
N TYR A 116 10.53 -15.11 0.09
CA TYR A 116 9.27 -15.10 -0.65
C TYR A 116 8.71 -16.51 -0.77
N LEU A 117 7.42 -16.62 -0.56
CA LEU A 117 6.63 -17.80 -0.80
C LEU A 117 5.86 -17.60 -2.11
N ASP A 118 6.32 -18.19 -3.19
CA ASP A 118 5.65 -18.13 -4.49
C ASP A 118 4.90 -19.45 -4.74
N ASN A 119 3.62 -19.35 -5.07
CA ASN A 119 2.82 -20.50 -5.49
C ASN A 119 2.73 -20.53 -7.02
N LYS A 120 3.45 -21.44 -7.66
CA LYS A 120 3.37 -21.69 -9.10
C LYS A 120 2.30 -22.73 -9.36
N ILE A 121 1.18 -22.30 -9.94
CA ILE A 121 0.14 -23.21 -10.40
C ILE A 121 0.51 -23.66 -11.80
N SER A 122 0.99 -24.91 -11.95
CA SER A 122 1.09 -25.59 -13.22
C SER A 122 -0.12 -26.52 -13.41
N GLU A 123 -0.45 -26.87 -14.65
CA GLU A 123 -1.69 -27.60 -15.02
C GLU A 123 -2.00 -28.86 -14.18
N ASN A 124 -1.03 -29.43 -13.46
CA ASN A 124 -1.21 -30.63 -12.65
C ASN A 124 -0.62 -30.61 -11.24
N ARG A 125 0.03 -29.53 -10.80
CA ARG A 125 0.63 -29.45 -9.46
C ARG A 125 0.74 -28.00 -8.98
N ASN A 126 0.40 -27.79 -7.71
CA ASN A 126 0.75 -26.59 -7.01
C ASN A 126 2.15 -26.77 -6.42
N GLU A 127 3.11 -25.97 -6.87
CA GLU A 127 4.48 -26.00 -6.36
C GLU A 127 4.74 -24.70 -5.59
N ILE A 128 5.03 -24.85 -4.30
CA ILE A 128 5.44 -23.72 -3.46
C ILE A 128 6.96 -23.60 -3.58
N THR A 129 7.43 -22.48 -4.09
CA THR A 129 8.85 -22.14 -4.13
C THR A 129 9.19 -21.12 -3.07
N ILE A 130 10.31 -21.35 -2.37
CA ILE A 130 10.85 -20.41 -1.38
C ILE A 130 12.09 -19.77 -1.98
N THR A 131 12.07 -18.46 -2.12
CA THR A 131 13.20 -17.71 -2.70
C THR A 131 13.66 -16.63 -1.74
N LYS A 132 14.95 -16.60 -1.43
CA LYS A 132 15.52 -15.52 -0.61
C LYS A 132 15.54 -14.22 -1.39
N MET A 133 15.16 -13.10 -0.74
CA MET A 133 15.07 -11.81 -1.41
C MET A 133 16.40 -11.37 -2.03
N SER A 134 17.52 -11.58 -1.33
CA SER A 134 18.86 -11.24 -1.81
C SER A 134 19.31 -12.03 -3.04
N GLU A 135 18.67 -13.17 -3.34
CA GLU A 135 18.98 -14.04 -4.49
C GLU A 135 18.05 -13.72 -5.69
N LYS A 136 17.00 -12.94 -5.50
CA LYS A 136 16.10 -12.55 -6.57
C LYS A 136 16.78 -11.52 -7.48
N ASN A 137 16.93 -11.83 -8.76
CA ASN A 137 17.45 -10.90 -9.78
C ASN A 137 16.44 -9.76 -10.02
N SER A 138 16.31 -8.85 -9.07
CA SER A 138 15.49 -7.64 -9.20
C SER A 138 16.37 -6.39 -9.11
N LEU A 139 15.91 -5.31 -9.73
CA LEU A 139 16.59 -4.01 -9.68
C LEU A 139 16.66 -3.43 -8.25
N TYR A 140 15.87 -3.97 -7.32
CA TYR A 140 15.73 -3.51 -5.95
C TYR A 140 15.88 -4.67 -4.97
N ASN A 141 17.12 -5.18 -4.84
CA ASN A 141 17.41 -6.29 -3.92
C ASN A 141 17.51 -5.88 -2.46
N ASN A 142 17.43 -4.57 -2.15
CA ASN A 142 17.56 -4.06 -0.80
C ASN A 142 16.20 -3.63 -0.24
N SER A 143 15.78 -4.28 0.84
CA SER A 143 14.54 -3.96 1.54
C SER A 143 14.72 -2.91 2.62
N PHE A 144 15.84 -2.96 3.34
CA PHE A 144 16.07 -2.13 4.51
C PHE A 144 16.12 -0.64 4.16
N GLY A 145 15.16 0.13 4.71
CA GLY A 145 14.99 1.55 4.41
C GLY A 145 14.47 1.86 3.01
N ALA A 146 14.01 0.86 2.25
CA ALA A 146 13.46 1.06 0.93
C ALA A 146 12.10 1.76 0.99
N ASN A 147 11.79 2.54 -0.06
CA ASN A 147 10.48 3.17 -0.19
C ASN A 147 9.39 2.10 -0.36
N ILE A 148 8.30 2.24 0.38
CA ILE A 148 7.16 1.31 0.36
C ILE A 148 6.62 1.09 -1.05
N TYR A 149 6.57 2.13 -1.88
CA TYR A 149 6.14 2.02 -3.27
C TYR A 149 7.02 1.04 -4.08
N ASN A 150 8.34 1.11 -3.88
CA ASN A 150 9.27 0.20 -4.55
C ASN A 150 9.09 -1.24 -4.06
N ILE A 151 8.90 -1.42 -2.74
CA ILE A 151 8.64 -2.72 -2.16
C ILE A 151 7.33 -3.31 -2.71
N LEU A 152 6.26 -2.54 -2.78
CA LEU A 152 4.98 -2.99 -3.34
C LEU A 152 5.10 -3.39 -4.81
N LYS A 153 5.79 -2.57 -5.61
CA LYS A 153 5.95 -2.82 -7.04
C LYS A 153 6.79 -4.04 -7.34
N ASP A 154 7.92 -4.21 -6.65
CA ASP A 154 8.92 -5.20 -7.02
C ASP A 154 8.80 -6.51 -6.23
N ASN A 155 8.25 -6.45 -5.02
CA ASN A 155 8.30 -7.55 -4.07
C ASN A 155 6.94 -8.20 -3.81
N PHE A 156 5.83 -7.47 -4.00
CA PHE A 156 4.48 -8.00 -3.73
C PHE A 156 3.73 -8.43 -5.00
N ILE A 157 4.42 -8.60 -6.13
CA ILE A 157 3.85 -9.09 -7.40
C ILE A 157 2.59 -8.28 -7.79
N LEU A 158 2.58 -6.98 -7.47
CA LEU A 158 1.52 -6.11 -7.91
C LEU A 158 1.78 -5.70 -9.36
N GLU A 159 0.98 -6.21 -10.27
CA GLU A 159 1.03 -5.79 -11.67
C GLU A 159 0.76 -4.29 -11.82
N LYS A 160 -0.04 -3.73 -10.91
CA LYS A 160 -0.50 -2.34 -10.93
C LYS A 160 -0.58 -1.78 -9.53
N THR A 161 -0.19 -0.52 -9.38
CA THR A 161 -0.21 0.22 -8.10
C THR A 161 -1.47 1.07 -7.91
N ILE A 162 -2.42 0.99 -8.83
CA ILE A 162 -3.73 1.63 -8.75
C ILE A 162 -4.82 0.58 -8.65
N GLY A 163 -5.93 0.94 -7.98
CA GLY A 163 -7.07 0.04 -7.83
C GLY A 163 -7.63 -0.41 -9.17
N GLN A 164 -8.09 -1.67 -9.25
CA GLN A 164 -8.54 -2.30 -10.49
C GLN A 164 -9.66 -1.51 -11.19
N TYR A 165 -10.66 -1.05 -10.43
CA TYR A 165 -11.76 -0.25 -11.00
C TYR A 165 -11.26 1.07 -11.62
N ALA A 166 -10.37 1.78 -10.92
CA ALA A 166 -9.78 3.01 -11.45
C ALA A 166 -8.96 2.74 -12.73
N TYR A 167 -8.19 1.65 -12.74
CA TYR A 167 -7.44 1.22 -13.92
C TYR A 167 -8.36 0.94 -15.12
N GLU A 168 -9.46 0.22 -14.91
CA GLU A 168 -10.44 -0.09 -15.96
C GLU A 168 -11.07 1.20 -16.51
N LYS A 169 -11.54 2.10 -15.63
CA LYS A 169 -12.13 3.37 -16.04
C LYS A 169 -11.17 4.29 -16.79
N ILE A 170 -9.93 4.36 -16.34
CA ILE A 170 -8.90 5.12 -17.06
C ILE A 170 -8.61 4.50 -18.44
N SER A 171 -8.59 3.16 -18.52
CA SER A 171 -8.36 2.45 -19.77
C SER A 171 -9.52 2.62 -20.75
N GLU A 172 -10.76 2.59 -20.28
CA GLU A 172 -11.96 2.91 -21.07
C GLU A 172 -11.88 4.35 -21.59
N PHE A 173 -11.59 5.30 -20.73
CA PHE A 173 -11.46 6.71 -21.08
C PHE A 173 -10.36 6.96 -22.13
N ILE A 174 -9.23 6.27 -22.04
CA ILE A 174 -8.17 6.34 -23.07
C ILE A 174 -8.70 5.86 -24.42
N LYS A 175 -9.47 4.77 -24.45
CA LYS A 175 -10.09 4.27 -25.69
C LYS A 175 -11.12 5.25 -26.24
N GLU A 176 -11.91 5.88 -25.38
CA GLU A 176 -12.86 6.93 -25.79
C GLU A 176 -12.15 8.13 -26.40
N ILE A 177 -11.07 8.62 -25.78
CA ILE A 177 -10.23 9.68 -26.38
C ILE A 177 -9.70 9.25 -27.75
N GLN A 178 -9.31 8.01 -27.93
CA GLN A 178 -8.72 7.51 -29.19
C GLN A 178 -9.79 7.21 -30.25
N SER A 179 -11.04 7.04 -29.87
CA SER A 179 -12.15 6.84 -30.81
C SER A 179 -12.50 8.15 -31.53
N ASP A 180 -13.22 8.04 -32.64
CA ASP A 180 -13.66 9.22 -33.41
C ASP A 180 -14.84 9.98 -32.76
N ASN A 181 -15.25 9.59 -31.56
CA ASN A 181 -16.32 10.27 -30.85
C ASN A 181 -15.84 11.61 -30.32
N THR A 182 -16.61 12.65 -30.53
CA THR A 182 -16.41 13.96 -29.92
C THR A 182 -16.81 13.85 -28.44
N LEU A 183 -15.82 13.92 -27.56
CA LEU A 183 -16.05 13.99 -26.12
C LEU A 183 -16.30 15.44 -25.71
N ASP A 184 -17.18 15.62 -24.73
CA ASP A 184 -17.39 16.92 -24.12
C ASP A 184 -16.11 17.37 -23.36
N ASP A 185 -15.64 18.57 -23.66
CA ASP A 185 -14.42 19.12 -23.07
C ASP A 185 -14.54 19.25 -21.54
N GLU A 186 -15.72 19.58 -21.02
CA GLU A 186 -15.98 19.72 -19.60
C GLU A 186 -15.89 18.36 -18.88
N TYR A 187 -16.46 17.32 -19.46
CA TYR A 187 -16.33 15.94 -18.97
C TYR A 187 -14.89 15.48 -18.98
N VAL A 188 -14.14 15.72 -20.05
CA VAL A 188 -12.73 15.35 -20.17
C VAL A 188 -11.88 16.04 -19.09
N ASP A 189 -12.05 17.34 -18.93
CA ASP A 189 -11.32 18.09 -17.92
C ASP A 189 -11.67 17.61 -16.50
N PHE A 190 -12.94 17.36 -16.22
CA PHE A 190 -13.37 16.79 -14.93
C PHE A 190 -12.71 15.44 -14.68
N PHE A 191 -12.80 14.51 -15.64
CA PHE A 191 -12.27 13.17 -15.48
C PHE A 191 -10.75 13.19 -15.27
N ILE A 192 -10.01 13.90 -16.11
CA ILE A 192 -8.55 13.98 -15.97
C ILE A 192 -8.14 14.62 -14.64
N ASN A 193 -8.83 15.68 -14.20
CA ASN A 193 -8.49 16.34 -12.95
C ASN A 193 -8.85 15.51 -11.70
N SER A 194 -9.75 14.53 -11.81
CA SER A 194 -10.10 13.60 -10.73
C SER A 194 -9.02 12.51 -10.49
N ILE A 195 -8.11 12.30 -11.45
CA ILE A 195 -7.04 11.31 -11.33
C ILE A 195 -6.00 11.77 -10.31
N GLY A 196 -5.73 10.95 -9.28
CA GLY A 196 -4.79 11.27 -8.20
C GLY A 196 -3.32 11.32 -8.63
N GLU A 197 -2.92 10.47 -9.61
CA GLU A 197 -1.53 10.34 -10.04
C GLU A 197 -1.15 11.43 -11.05
N GLU A 198 -0.18 12.28 -10.69
CA GLU A 198 0.17 13.50 -11.44
C GLU A 198 0.76 13.20 -12.82
N PHE A 199 1.62 12.19 -12.93
CA PHE A 199 2.23 11.83 -14.20
C PHE A 199 1.17 11.34 -15.19
N LEU A 200 0.23 10.52 -14.73
CA LEU A 200 -0.86 10.01 -15.54
C LEU A 200 -1.79 11.14 -16.00
N ARG A 201 -2.13 12.08 -15.09
CA ARG A 201 -2.90 13.28 -15.45
C ARG A 201 -2.23 14.08 -16.56
N LYS A 202 -0.93 14.38 -16.43
CA LYS A 202 -0.17 15.13 -17.44
C LYS A 202 -0.19 14.40 -18.78
N LYS A 203 0.08 13.10 -18.77
CA LYS A 203 0.10 12.28 -19.97
C LYS A 203 -1.25 12.24 -20.68
N LEU A 204 -2.35 12.13 -19.95
CA LEU A 204 -3.70 12.14 -20.53
C LEU A 204 -4.06 13.52 -21.12
N LYS A 205 -3.70 14.60 -20.43
CA LYS A 205 -3.85 15.97 -20.98
C LYS A 205 -3.09 16.13 -22.29
N ASP A 206 -1.89 15.61 -22.38
CA ASP A 206 -1.08 15.70 -23.61
C ASP A 206 -1.68 14.86 -24.75
N ILE A 207 -2.19 13.66 -24.46
CA ILE A 207 -2.87 12.81 -25.45
C ILE A 207 -4.11 13.54 -25.99
N TYR A 208 -4.94 14.08 -25.09
CA TYR A 208 -6.16 14.79 -25.49
C TYR A 208 -5.86 16.04 -26.33
N ARG A 209 -4.88 16.85 -25.91
CA ARG A 209 -4.45 18.03 -26.65
C ARG A 209 -3.95 17.70 -28.06
N ARG A 210 -3.17 16.63 -28.21
CA ARG A 210 -2.69 16.18 -29.53
C ARG A 210 -3.86 15.81 -30.41
N LYS A 211 -4.80 15.01 -29.94
CA LYS A 211 -6.00 14.65 -30.70
C LYS A 211 -6.77 15.89 -31.17
N ARG A 212 -7.04 16.84 -30.25
CA ARG A 212 -7.75 18.10 -30.58
C ARG A 212 -7.01 18.93 -31.65
N ASN A 213 -5.68 18.97 -31.57
CA ASN A 213 -4.88 19.68 -32.59
C ASN A 213 -4.94 18.96 -33.93
N ASP A 214 -4.88 17.64 -33.96
CA ASP A 214 -4.99 16.85 -35.21
C ASP A 214 -6.38 17.01 -35.84
N GLU A 215 -7.45 16.97 -35.04
CA GLU A 215 -8.83 17.23 -35.50
C GLU A 215 -8.98 18.63 -36.10
N LYS A 216 -8.44 19.64 -35.38
CA LYS A 216 -8.46 21.05 -35.88
C LYS A 216 -7.69 21.19 -37.20
N THR A 217 -6.52 20.56 -37.31
CA THR A 217 -5.70 20.58 -38.51
C THR A 217 -6.42 19.88 -39.67
N ASN A 218 -7.04 18.73 -39.44
CA ASN A 218 -7.83 18.00 -40.41
C ASN A 218 -9.05 18.81 -40.86
N LEU A 219 -9.71 19.51 -39.96
CA LEU A 219 -10.85 20.39 -40.30
C LEU A 219 -10.40 21.56 -41.15
N ILE A 220 -9.29 22.21 -40.81
CA ILE A 220 -8.70 23.30 -41.62
C ILE A 220 -8.35 22.80 -43.01
N ASN A 221 -7.72 21.64 -43.14
CA ASN A 221 -7.38 21.04 -44.42
C ASN A 221 -8.62 20.73 -45.25
N LYS A 222 -9.68 20.18 -44.64
CA LYS A 222 -10.98 19.94 -45.31
C LYS A 222 -11.59 21.26 -45.81
N ILE A 223 -11.58 22.32 -44.99
CA ILE A 223 -12.10 23.65 -45.39
C ILE A 223 -11.29 24.24 -46.54
N ASN A 224 -9.96 24.07 -46.52
CA ASN A 224 -9.09 24.57 -47.57
C ASN A 224 -9.31 23.89 -48.94
N LEU A 225 -9.82 22.66 -48.93
CA LEU A 225 -10.15 21.91 -50.15
C LEU A 225 -11.52 22.30 -50.74
N LEU A 226 -12.35 23.04 -50.02
CA LEU A 226 -13.64 23.52 -50.48
C LEU A 226 -13.47 24.77 -51.36
N ASN A 227 -14.34 24.95 -52.36
CA ASN A 227 -14.41 26.22 -53.11
C ASN A 227 -14.99 27.34 -52.20
N ASP A 228 -14.91 28.59 -52.65
CA ASP A 228 -15.27 29.74 -51.84
C ASP A 228 -16.78 29.82 -51.51
N GLU A 229 -17.64 29.26 -52.36
CA GLU A 229 -19.08 29.20 -52.11
C GLU A 229 -19.42 28.12 -51.07
N GLU A 230 -18.76 26.96 -51.10
CA GLU A 230 -18.91 25.89 -50.09
C GLU A 230 -18.36 26.31 -48.72
N LYS A 231 -17.24 27.08 -48.70
CA LYS A 231 -16.70 27.64 -47.45
C LYS A 231 -17.71 28.59 -46.79
N LEU A 232 -18.29 29.51 -47.59
CA LEU A 232 -19.29 30.46 -47.13
C LEU A 232 -20.57 29.76 -46.63
N SER A 233 -21.01 28.69 -47.28
CA SER A 233 -22.17 27.91 -46.89
C SER A 233 -21.93 27.21 -45.54
N LYS A 234 -20.77 26.54 -45.36
CA LYS A 234 -20.42 25.86 -44.08
C LYS A 234 -20.19 26.82 -42.92
N ILE A 235 -19.60 27.99 -43.19
CA ILE A 235 -19.45 29.01 -42.13
C ILE A 235 -20.82 29.51 -41.67
N LYS A 236 -21.76 29.72 -42.60
CA LYS A 236 -23.13 30.10 -42.24
C LYS A 236 -23.87 29.01 -41.46
N GLU A 237 -23.66 27.75 -41.76
CA GLU A 237 -24.25 26.62 -41.06
C GLU A 237 -23.73 26.54 -39.60
N ILE A 238 -22.42 26.70 -39.38
CA ILE A 238 -21.80 26.74 -38.07
C ILE A 238 -22.29 27.93 -37.24
N LEU A 239 -22.39 29.11 -37.85
CA LEU A 239 -22.87 30.32 -37.18
C LEU A 239 -24.36 30.27 -36.83
N ASN A 240 -25.17 29.53 -37.60
CA ASN A 240 -26.59 29.36 -37.32
C ASN A 240 -26.90 28.17 -36.42
N GLY A 241 -26.03 27.15 -36.34
CA GLY A 241 -26.18 26.00 -35.43
C GLY A 241 -25.85 26.30 -33.96
N GLY A 242 -25.22 27.44 -33.67
CA GLY A 242 -24.92 27.90 -32.32
C GLY A 242 -26.02 28.73 -31.65
N LYS A 243 -27.23 28.74 -32.19
CA LYS A 243 -28.38 29.50 -31.67
C LYS A 243 -29.60 28.65 -31.32
N ASN A 244 -29.41 27.42 -30.90
CA ASN A 244 -30.46 26.63 -30.28
C ASN A 244 -29.86 25.95 -29.06
N ASP A 245 -29.88 26.68 -27.91
CA ASP A 245 -30.38 26.27 -26.62
C ASP A 245 -30.24 27.46 -25.64
#